data_1141b3367cb72c9c9f13a8ac30b2efbe
#
_entry.id   1141b3367cb72c9c9f13a8ac30b2efbe
#
_cell.length_a   1.000
_cell.length_b   1.000
_cell.length_c   1.000
_cell.angle_alpha   90.00
_cell.angle_beta   90.00
_cell.angle_gamma   90.00
#
_symmetry.space_group_name_H-M   'P 1'
#
loop_
_entity.id
_entity.type
_entity.pdbx_description
1 polymer ?
#
loop_
_entity_poly.entity_id
_entity_poly.type
_entity_poly.pdbx_seq_one_letter_code
_entity_poly.pdbx_strand_id
1 'polypeptide(L)'
;KFLHQKCDVNRFNVVIVHRRGGKTVFAINHLIKAALTNKNPYPRYAFISPYRLQGKSTAWDYLKQFSAAIPGTKFNESELRVDFSVNNSRIQIIGAENSSAIRGQYFDGIIVDETQNISPDLFDTILRPCLSDRRGFAIFIGTPMGRNWFFDLHEKAKSQKDWFTCVFKASQTKIIPKEELEAAKLAMSPESYEQEFECSFQAGISGSYFGSIIEELEQENRIQDFEIDENLPVETWWDLGMNDSTVII
;
A
#
# COMPACT_ATOMS: atom_id res chain seq x y z
N LYS A 1 -2.38 -6.51 17.94
CA LYS A 1 -2.71 -7.94 18.05
C LYS A 1 -3.73 -8.36 17.00
N PHE A 2 -4.86 -7.67 16.83
CA PHE A 2 -5.91 -7.99 15.86
C PHE A 2 -5.37 -8.10 14.40
N LEU A 3 -4.64 -7.08 13.92
CA LEU A 3 -4.08 -7.08 12.55
C LEU A 3 -3.17 -8.28 12.30
N HIS A 4 -2.26 -8.59 13.23
CA HIS A 4 -1.37 -9.75 13.08
C HIS A 4 -2.17 -11.05 12.89
N GLN A 5 -3.22 -11.25 13.71
CA GLN A 5 -4.07 -12.45 13.60
C GLN A 5 -4.79 -12.54 12.25
N LYS A 6 -5.31 -11.41 11.75
CA LYS A 6 -5.99 -11.39 10.45
C LYS A 6 -5.02 -11.64 9.29
N CYS A 7 -3.83 -11.02 9.34
CA CYS A 7 -2.80 -11.22 8.32
C CYS A 7 -2.13 -12.61 8.38
N ASP A 8 -2.19 -13.32 9.52
CA ASP A 8 -1.68 -14.69 9.63
C ASP A 8 -2.59 -15.71 8.92
N VAL A 9 -3.89 -15.45 8.82
CA VAL A 9 -4.86 -16.41 8.25
C VAL A 9 -5.23 -16.12 6.80
N ASN A 10 -4.97 -14.89 6.31
CA ASN A 10 -5.26 -14.50 4.94
C ASN A 10 -3.95 -14.34 4.17
N ARG A 11 -3.92 -14.84 2.94
CA ARG A 11 -2.71 -14.77 2.11
C ARG A 11 -2.43 -13.37 1.60
N PHE A 12 -3.47 -12.63 1.25
CA PHE A 12 -3.37 -11.28 0.74
C PHE A 12 -4.16 -10.31 1.62
N ASN A 13 -3.55 -9.19 1.97
CA ASN A 13 -4.12 -8.28 2.93
C ASN A 13 -3.97 -6.83 2.45
N VAL A 14 -5.02 -6.04 2.56
CA VAL A 14 -5.03 -4.60 2.26
C VAL A 14 -5.34 -3.86 3.55
N VAL A 15 -4.38 -3.12 4.06
CA VAL A 15 -4.47 -2.44 5.36
C VAL A 15 -4.34 -0.94 5.15
N ILE A 16 -5.47 -0.27 5.19
CA ILE A 16 -5.58 1.18 5.00
C ILE A 16 -5.57 1.81 6.38
N VAL A 17 -4.63 2.68 6.62
CA VAL A 17 -4.46 3.32 7.94
C VAL A 17 -4.14 4.80 7.74
N HIS A 18 -4.76 5.62 8.56
CA HIS A 18 -4.51 7.05 8.57
C HIS A 18 -3.03 7.40 8.77
N ARG A 19 -2.65 8.62 8.40
CA ARG A 19 -1.31 9.14 8.66
C ARG A 19 -0.97 9.06 10.15
N ARG A 20 0.27 8.66 10.49
CA ARG A 20 0.74 8.44 11.88
C ARG A 20 0.03 7.30 12.63
N GLY A 21 -0.75 6.45 11.96
CA GLY A 21 -1.46 5.30 12.56
C GLY A 21 -0.59 4.07 12.83
N GLY A 22 0.75 4.15 12.72
CA GLY A 22 1.66 3.07 13.09
C GLY A 22 1.86 1.98 12.02
N LYS A 23 1.57 2.26 10.75
CA LYS A 23 1.72 1.33 9.61
C LYS A 23 3.07 0.62 9.60
N THR A 24 4.16 1.39 9.60
CA THR A 24 5.53 0.86 9.52
C THR A 24 5.89 0.00 10.73
N VAL A 25 5.49 0.43 11.94
CA VAL A 25 5.71 -0.34 13.17
C VAL A 25 5.00 -1.70 13.10
N PHE A 26 3.73 -1.71 12.64
CA PHE A 26 2.99 -2.96 12.41
C PHE A 26 3.72 -3.84 11.39
N ALA A 27 4.08 -3.28 10.24
CA ALA A 27 4.72 -3.99 9.13
C ALA A 27 6.02 -4.68 9.57
N ILE A 28 6.93 -3.93 10.20
CA ILE A 28 8.22 -4.46 10.63
C ILE A 28 8.05 -5.54 11.69
N ASN A 29 7.18 -5.33 12.69
CA ASN A 29 6.91 -6.37 13.70
C ASN A 29 6.28 -7.62 13.09
N HIS A 30 5.41 -7.47 12.08
CA HIS A 30 4.81 -8.62 11.40
C HIS A 30 5.84 -9.43 10.62
N LEU A 31 6.73 -8.76 9.88
CA LEU A 31 7.83 -9.42 9.17
C LEU A 31 8.78 -10.16 10.12
N ILE A 32 9.18 -9.53 11.24
CA ILE A 32 10.04 -10.16 12.25
C ILE A 32 9.36 -11.41 12.84
N LYS A 33 8.10 -11.28 13.24
CA LYS A 33 7.31 -12.42 13.72
C LYS A 33 7.28 -13.55 12.70
N ALA A 34 6.91 -13.25 11.45
CA ALA A 34 6.84 -14.23 10.38
C ALA A 34 8.22 -14.88 10.12
N ALA A 35 9.28 -14.08 10.08
CA ALA A 35 10.65 -14.58 9.87
C ALA A 35 11.09 -15.56 10.95
N LEU A 36 10.80 -15.28 12.22
CA LEU A 36 11.22 -16.11 13.34
C LEU A 36 10.38 -17.38 13.51
N THR A 37 9.11 -17.37 13.09
CA THR A 37 8.19 -18.50 13.28
C THR A 37 8.08 -19.43 12.08
N ASN A 38 8.62 -19.04 10.93
CA ASN A 38 8.57 -19.84 9.70
C ASN A 38 9.48 -21.07 9.81
N LYS A 39 8.94 -22.22 9.45
CA LYS A 39 9.64 -23.52 9.47
C LYS A 39 10.26 -23.91 8.12
N ASN A 40 10.01 -23.13 7.06
CA ASN A 40 10.64 -23.37 5.76
C ASN A 40 12.16 -23.21 5.87
N PRO A 41 12.95 -23.90 5.05
CA PRO A 41 14.38 -23.65 4.96
C PRO A 41 14.64 -22.26 4.35
N TYR A 42 15.56 -21.49 4.96
CA TYR A 42 15.99 -20.18 4.48
C TYR A 42 14.85 -19.20 4.15
N PRO A 43 13.95 -18.87 5.09
CA PRO A 43 12.81 -17.99 4.81
C PRO A 43 13.27 -16.60 4.36
N ARG A 44 12.56 -16.01 3.39
CA ARG A 44 12.87 -14.70 2.81
C ARG A 44 11.67 -13.78 2.88
N TYR A 45 11.92 -12.57 3.36
CA TYR A 45 10.90 -11.54 3.50
C TYR A 45 11.39 -10.22 2.93
N ALA A 46 10.48 -9.43 2.37
CA ALA A 46 10.79 -8.09 1.90
C ALA A 46 9.81 -7.05 2.44
N PHE A 47 10.37 -5.89 2.80
CA PHE A 47 9.64 -4.64 2.96
C PHE A 47 9.89 -3.82 1.71
N ILE A 48 8.85 -3.56 0.93
CA ILE A 48 8.94 -2.89 -0.36
C ILE A 48 8.37 -1.48 -0.20
N SER A 49 9.17 -0.48 -0.48
CA SER A 49 8.81 0.94 -0.51
C SER A 49 8.89 1.48 -1.94
N PRO A 50 8.23 2.59 -2.28
CA PRO A 50 8.35 3.20 -3.60
C PRO A 50 9.81 3.42 -4.02
N TYR A 51 10.62 3.96 -3.10
CA TYR A 51 12.05 4.19 -3.28
C TYR A 51 12.84 3.58 -2.13
N ARG A 52 14.01 3.01 -2.45
CA ARG A 52 14.89 2.38 -1.46
C ARG A 52 15.35 3.37 -0.36
N LEU A 53 15.63 4.62 -0.73
CA LEU A 53 16.00 5.66 0.23
C LEU A 53 14.85 5.98 1.19
N GLN A 54 13.61 5.98 0.71
CA GLN A 54 12.43 6.15 1.55
C GLN A 54 12.30 4.99 2.54
N GLY A 55 12.43 3.74 2.07
CA GLY A 55 12.41 2.56 2.94
C GLY A 55 13.52 2.59 3.99
N LYS A 56 14.71 3.08 3.63
CA LYS A 56 15.81 3.29 4.60
C LYS A 56 15.41 4.29 5.68
N SER A 57 14.87 5.44 5.32
CA SER A 57 14.52 6.50 6.27
C SER A 57 13.33 6.15 7.17
N THR A 58 12.37 5.34 6.68
CA THR A 58 11.13 5.06 7.39
C THR A 58 11.12 3.73 8.16
N ALA A 59 11.81 2.70 7.66
CA ALA A 59 11.69 1.34 8.17
C ALA A 59 12.99 0.73 8.71
N TRP A 60 14.17 1.16 8.23
CA TRP A 60 15.43 0.50 8.57
C TRP A 60 15.78 0.61 10.06
N ASP A 61 15.60 1.77 10.66
CA ASP A 61 15.90 1.96 12.08
C ASP A 61 14.93 1.15 12.96
N TYR A 62 13.66 1.06 12.60
CA TYR A 62 12.71 0.17 13.29
C TYR A 62 13.12 -1.30 13.16
N LEU A 63 13.52 -1.73 11.96
CA LEU A 63 13.95 -3.11 11.73
C LEU A 63 15.16 -3.46 12.59
N LYS A 64 16.16 -2.57 12.67
CA LYS A 64 17.32 -2.74 13.56
C LYS A 64 16.91 -2.77 15.03
N GLN A 65 16.16 -1.77 15.47
CA GLN A 65 15.74 -1.61 16.86
C GLN A 65 14.95 -2.84 17.36
N PHE A 66 13.97 -3.29 16.60
CA PHE A 66 13.13 -4.41 17.02
C PHE A 66 13.81 -5.77 16.89
N SER A 67 14.87 -5.87 16.09
CA SER A 67 15.65 -7.10 15.93
C SER A 67 16.87 -7.18 16.84
N ALA A 68 17.30 -6.08 17.46
CA ALA A 68 18.54 -6.00 18.21
C ALA A 68 18.63 -7.00 19.38
N ALA A 69 17.51 -7.27 20.05
CA ALA A 69 17.46 -8.20 21.18
C ALA A 69 17.41 -9.68 20.78
N ILE A 70 17.29 -10.00 19.47
CA ILE A 70 17.21 -11.39 18.99
C ILE A 70 18.61 -11.94 18.84
N PRO A 71 18.96 -13.04 19.56
CA PRO A 71 20.31 -13.61 19.51
C PRO A 71 20.73 -14.04 18.09
N GLY A 72 21.97 -13.73 17.73
CA GLY A 72 22.53 -14.11 16.43
C GLY A 72 22.03 -13.31 15.23
N THR A 73 21.38 -12.17 15.48
CA THR A 73 20.98 -11.23 14.41
C THR A 73 22.20 -10.55 13.81
N LYS A 74 22.24 -10.48 12.48
CA LYS A 74 23.29 -9.77 11.72
C LYS A 74 22.64 -8.70 10.84
N PHE A 75 23.24 -7.50 10.87
CA PHE A 75 22.78 -6.35 10.07
C PHE A 75 23.73 -6.08 8.92
N ASN A 76 23.19 -5.85 7.73
CA ASN A 76 23.93 -5.39 6.55
C ASN A 76 23.38 -4.03 6.12
N GLU A 77 24.12 -2.97 6.43
CA GLU A 77 23.73 -1.58 6.17
C GLU A 77 23.69 -1.26 4.66
N SER A 78 24.59 -1.84 3.88
CA SER A 78 24.66 -1.56 2.44
C SER A 78 23.49 -2.19 1.67
N GLU A 79 23.01 -3.36 2.12
CA GLU A 79 21.88 -4.06 1.50
C GLU A 79 20.55 -3.83 2.22
N LEU A 80 20.56 -3.08 3.33
CA LEU A 80 19.38 -2.88 4.21
C LEU A 80 18.73 -4.22 4.58
N ARG A 81 19.54 -5.14 5.08
CA ARG A 81 19.19 -6.53 5.30
C ARG A 81 19.48 -6.98 6.71
N VAL A 82 18.57 -7.74 7.27
CA VAL A 82 18.73 -8.43 8.56
C VAL A 82 18.67 -9.93 8.34
N ASP A 83 19.67 -10.64 8.83
CA ASP A 83 19.74 -12.10 8.82
C ASP A 83 19.63 -12.63 10.26
N PHE A 84 18.74 -13.61 10.48
CA PHE A 84 18.52 -14.26 11.76
C PHE A 84 19.13 -15.65 11.77
N SER A 85 20.08 -15.90 12.67
CA SER A 85 20.80 -17.19 12.76
C SER A 85 19.91 -18.33 13.25
N VAL A 86 18.79 -18.05 13.92
CA VAL A 86 17.92 -19.04 14.54
C VAL A 86 17.31 -20.02 13.53
N ASN A 87 17.00 -19.58 12.34
CA ASN A 87 16.43 -20.38 11.25
C ASN A 87 16.93 -19.96 9.86
N ASN A 88 18.00 -19.15 9.79
CA ASN A 88 18.54 -18.58 8.55
C ASN A 88 17.56 -17.73 7.75
N SER A 89 16.56 -17.17 8.43
CA SER A 89 15.64 -16.25 7.79
C SER A 89 16.26 -14.88 7.52
N ARG A 90 15.67 -14.17 6.58
CA ARG A 90 16.14 -12.86 6.13
C ARG A 90 14.96 -11.91 5.93
N ILE A 91 15.17 -10.66 6.34
CA ILE A 91 14.28 -9.54 5.97
C ILE A 91 15.13 -8.51 5.25
N GLN A 92 14.66 -8.03 4.09
CA GLN A 92 15.35 -7.00 3.31
C GLN A 92 14.40 -5.87 2.96
N ILE A 93 14.90 -4.62 2.98
CA ILE A 93 14.19 -3.45 2.49
C ILE A 93 14.59 -3.24 1.04
N ILE A 94 13.61 -3.18 0.14
CA ILE A 94 13.80 -3.07 -1.31
C ILE A 94 12.96 -1.90 -1.83
N GLY A 95 13.53 -1.14 -2.76
CA GLY A 95 12.79 -0.11 -3.48
C GLY A 95 12.11 -0.70 -4.72
N ALA A 96 10.86 -0.30 -4.95
CA ALA A 96 10.07 -0.71 -6.10
C ALA A 96 10.66 -0.21 -7.43
N GLU A 97 11.42 0.90 -7.38
CA GLU A 97 12.13 1.45 -8.53
C GLU A 97 13.16 0.48 -9.12
N ASN A 98 13.65 -0.46 -8.31
CA ASN A 98 14.59 -1.49 -8.76
C ASN A 98 13.89 -2.85 -8.92
N SER A 99 12.85 -2.88 -9.70
CA SER A 99 12.02 -4.07 -9.94
C SER A 99 12.81 -5.23 -10.56
N SER A 100 13.86 -4.96 -11.33
CA SER A 100 14.74 -5.99 -11.92
C SER A 100 15.51 -6.77 -10.85
N ALA A 101 15.89 -6.14 -9.73
CA ALA A 101 16.55 -6.82 -8.62
C ALA A 101 15.63 -7.76 -7.83
N ILE A 102 14.31 -7.59 -7.96
CA ILE A 102 13.31 -8.44 -7.30
C ILE A 102 13.05 -9.71 -8.13
N ARG A 103 13.14 -9.61 -9.46
CA ARG A 103 12.90 -10.74 -10.37
C ARG A 103 13.86 -11.89 -10.07
N GLY A 104 13.34 -13.11 -10.04
CA GLY A 104 14.12 -14.32 -9.76
C GLY A 104 14.37 -14.58 -8.27
N GLN A 105 13.94 -13.70 -7.38
CA GLN A 105 13.91 -13.98 -5.94
C GLN A 105 12.64 -14.74 -5.56
N TYR A 106 12.68 -15.43 -4.42
CA TYR A 106 11.49 -16.01 -3.78
C TYR A 106 11.25 -15.35 -2.43
N PHE A 107 9.99 -15.22 -2.04
CA PHE A 107 9.61 -14.70 -0.74
C PHE A 107 8.55 -15.56 -0.07
N ASP A 108 8.72 -15.76 1.22
CA ASP A 108 7.70 -16.33 2.12
C ASP A 108 6.69 -15.27 2.55
N GLY A 109 7.04 -13.99 2.44
CA GLY A 109 6.13 -12.87 2.67
C GLY A 109 6.71 -11.53 2.27
N ILE A 110 5.84 -10.64 1.82
CA ILE A 110 6.18 -9.26 1.47
C ILE A 110 5.22 -8.29 2.13
N ILE A 111 5.71 -7.11 2.46
CA ILE A 111 4.86 -5.96 2.78
C ILE A 111 5.20 -4.84 1.81
N VAL A 112 4.18 -4.30 1.18
CA VAL A 112 4.27 -3.19 0.22
C VAL A 112 3.78 -1.93 0.93
N ASP A 113 4.70 -1.03 1.21
CA ASP A 113 4.43 0.23 1.89
C ASP A 113 4.16 1.34 0.88
N GLU A 114 3.34 2.32 1.29
CA GLU A 114 2.89 3.42 0.42
C GLU A 114 2.39 2.88 -0.93
N THR A 115 1.56 1.85 -0.86
CA THR A 115 1.06 1.08 -2.00
C THR A 115 0.47 1.96 -3.11
N GLN A 116 -0.20 3.06 -2.75
CA GLN A 116 -0.80 4.02 -3.67
C GLN A 116 0.22 4.69 -4.61
N ASN A 117 1.51 4.68 -4.25
CA ASN A 117 2.62 5.29 -5.00
C ASN A 117 3.43 4.27 -5.82
N ILE A 118 3.01 3.01 -5.86
CA ILE A 118 3.69 1.94 -6.57
C ILE A 118 2.86 1.53 -7.79
N SER A 119 3.52 1.23 -8.91
CA SER A 119 2.83 0.75 -10.12
C SER A 119 2.10 -0.57 -9.86
N PRO A 120 0.83 -0.71 -10.30
CA PRO A 120 0.08 -1.97 -10.21
C PRO A 120 0.79 -3.14 -10.88
N ASP A 121 1.47 -2.90 -12.00
CA ASP A 121 2.21 -3.90 -12.76
C ASP A 121 3.30 -4.59 -11.93
N LEU A 122 3.87 -3.90 -10.95
CA LEU A 122 4.88 -4.48 -10.08
C LEU A 122 4.33 -5.70 -9.33
N PHE A 123 3.11 -5.58 -8.80
CA PHE A 123 2.51 -6.70 -8.08
C PHE A 123 2.22 -7.87 -9.00
N ASP A 124 1.50 -7.65 -10.08
CA ASP A 124 1.00 -8.72 -10.94
C ASP A 124 2.13 -9.43 -11.70
N THR A 125 3.12 -8.67 -12.20
CA THR A 125 4.16 -9.21 -13.09
C THR A 125 5.43 -9.65 -12.36
N ILE A 126 5.70 -9.14 -11.14
CA ILE A 126 6.96 -9.39 -10.44
C ILE A 126 6.72 -9.99 -9.05
N LEU A 127 6.00 -9.31 -8.17
CA LEU A 127 5.87 -9.74 -6.78
C LEU A 127 5.03 -11.00 -6.64
N ARG A 128 3.93 -11.10 -7.38
CA ARG A 128 3.05 -12.27 -7.35
C ARG A 128 3.75 -13.56 -7.76
N PRO A 129 4.55 -13.60 -8.85
CA PRO A 129 5.42 -14.74 -9.18
C PRO A 129 6.41 -15.09 -8.07
N CYS A 130 7.10 -14.10 -7.47
CA CYS A 130 8.07 -14.31 -6.39
C CYS A 130 7.46 -14.96 -5.13
N LEU A 131 6.14 -14.88 -4.95
CA LEU A 131 5.41 -15.51 -3.85
C LEU A 131 4.89 -16.92 -4.18
N SER A 132 4.99 -17.34 -5.44
CA SER A 132 4.28 -18.54 -5.91
C SER A 132 4.91 -19.82 -5.36
N ASP A 133 6.24 -19.95 -5.41
CA ASP A 133 6.96 -21.16 -4.99
C ASP A 133 6.76 -21.51 -3.52
N ARG A 134 6.66 -20.50 -2.68
CA ARG A 134 6.54 -20.63 -1.22
C ARG A 134 5.11 -20.46 -0.72
N ARG A 135 4.15 -20.16 -1.61
CA ARG A 135 2.80 -19.72 -1.23
C ARG A 135 2.85 -18.54 -0.25
N GLY A 136 3.82 -17.65 -0.47
CA GLY A 136 4.07 -16.50 0.39
C GLY A 136 2.87 -15.55 0.47
N PHE A 137 2.80 -14.76 1.54
CA PHE A 137 1.77 -13.74 1.73
C PHE A 137 2.19 -12.38 1.19
N ALA A 138 1.21 -11.51 0.91
CA ALA A 138 1.43 -10.10 0.70
C ALA A 138 0.50 -9.24 1.58
N ILE A 139 1.07 -8.15 2.12
CA ILE A 139 0.32 -7.13 2.85
C ILE A 139 0.59 -5.78 2.16
N PHE A 140 -0.47 -5.15 1.69
CA PHE A 140 -0.45 -3.83 1.08
C PHE A 140 -0.85 -2.82 2.13
N ILE A 141 0.02 -1.87 2.46
CA ILE A 141 -0.25 -0.83 3.44
C ILE A 141 -0.12 0.55 2.79
N GLY A 142 -0.97 1.47 3.20
CA GLY A 142 -0.95 2.82 2.65
C GLY A 142 -2.01 3.72 3.25
N THR A 143 -2.03 4.94 2.74
CA THR A 143 -3.08 5.95 2.97
C THR A 143 -3.79 6.18 1.63
N PRO A 144 -5.09 6.41 1.58
CA PRO A 144 -5.79 6.69 0.33
C PRO A 144 -5.17 7.86 -0.46
N MET A 145 -5.24 7.78 -1.77
CA MET A 145 -4.86 8.84 -2.69
C MET A 145 -5.80 8.81 -3.91
N GLY A 146 -7.02 9.29 -3.71
CA GLY A 146 -8.08 9.18 -4.70
C GLY A 146 -8.43 7.73 -5.07
N ARG A 147 -9.24 7.55 -6.11
CA ARG A 147 -9.65 6.23 -6.62
C ARG A 147 -8.59 5.68 -7.60
N ASN A 148 -7.45 5.27 -7.08
CA ASN A 148 -6.37 4.64 -7.85
C ASN A 148 -6.37 3.11 -7.65
N TRP A 149 -5.38 2.41 -8.19
CA TRP A 149 -5.27 0.96 -8.10
C TRP A 149 -5.26 0.41 -6.65
N PHE A 150 -4.86 1.21 -5.65
CA PHE A 150 -4.93 0.81 -4.24
C PHE A 150 -6.38 0.76 -3.75
N PHE A 151 -7.23 1.66 -4.27
CA PHE A 151 -8.68 1.57 -4.09
C PHE A 151 -9.25 0.31 -4.75
N ASP A 152 -8.87 0.03 -6.01
CA ASP A 152 -9.33 -1.17 -6.72
C ASP A 152 -8.93 -2.44 -5.99
N LEU A 153 -7.71 -2.47 -5.44
CA LEU A 153 -7.22 -3.57 -4.63
C LEU A 153 -8.03 -3.74 -3.34
N HIS A 154 -8.42 -2.64 -2.70
CA HIS A 154 -9.30 -2.65 -1.53
C HIS A 154 -10.68 -3.21 -1.86
N GLU A 155 -11.31 -2.76 -2.95
CA GLU A 155 -12.61 -3.27 -3.39
C GLU A 155 -12.54 -4.76 -3.74
N LYS A 156 -11.53 -5.17 -4.50
CA LYS A 156 -11.27 -6.58 -4.83
C LYS A 156 -11.13 -7.45 -3.57
N ALA A 157 -10.43 -6.95 -2.57
CA ALA A 157 -10.18 -7.69 -1.33
C ALA A 157 -11.46 -7.97 -0.53
N LYS A 158 -12.52 -7.18 -0.69
CA LYS A 158 -13.82 -7.40 -0.02
C LYS A 158 -14.52 -8.68 -0.49
N SER A 159 -14.30 -9.09 -1.73
CA SER A 159 -15.01 -10.20 -2.39
C SER A 159 -14.17 -11.48 -2.55
N GLN A 160 -12.87 -11.42 -2.38
CA GLN A 160 -11.96 -12.53 -2.63
C GLN A 160 -11.73 -13.40 -1.37
N LYS A 161 -11.83 -14.73 -1.51
CA LYS A 161 -11.78 -15.68 -0.38
C LYS A 161 -10.49 -15.62 0.45
N ASP A 162 -9.32 -15.46 -0.20
CA ASP A 162 -8.02 -15.50 0.48
C ASP A 162 -7.50 -14.08 0.80
N TRP A 163 -8.39 -13.10 0.76
CA TRP A 163 -8.09 -11.70 0.98
C TRP A 163 -8.74 -11.18 2.25
N PHE A 164 -8.08 -10.21 2.86
CA PHE A 164 -8.62 -9.44 3.98
C PHE A 164 -8.35 -7.96 3.72
N THR A 165 -9.30 -7.12 4.06
CA THR A 165 -9.11 -5.67 4.03
C THR A 165 -9.69 -5.01 5.27
N CYS A 166 -9.06 -3.92 5.68
CA CYS A 166 -9.54 -3.07 6.78
C CYS A 166 -9.10 -1.62 6.58
N VAL A 167 -9.88 -0.73 7.19
CA VAL A 167 -9.62 0.70 7.22
C VAL A 167 -9.58 1.16 8.67
N PHE A 168 -8.53 1.92 9.05
CA PHE A 168 -8.37 2.51 10.36
C PHE A 168 -8.30 4.02 10.24
N LYS A 169 -9.38 4.69 10.62
CA LYS A 169 -9.51 6.15 10.63
C LYS A 169 -8.94 6.74 11.92
N ALA A 170 -8.42 7.96 11.86
CA ALA A 170 -7.89 8.65 13.05
C ALA A 170 -8.97 8.85 14.13
N SER A 171 -10.19 9.17 13.71
CA SER A 171 -11.36 9.30 14.60
C SER A 171 -11.65 8.01 15.39
N GLN A 172 -11.31 6.84 14.85
CA GLN A 172 -11.59 5.54 15.48
C GLN A 172 -10.43 5.04 16.34
N THR A 173 -9.18 5.25 15.90
CA THR A 173 -7.99 4.65 16.54
C THR A 173 -7.61 5.35 17.85
N LYS A 174 -7.91 6.64 17.97
CA LYS A 174 -7.54 7.49 19.12
C LYS A 174 -6.01 7.51 19.39
N ILE A 175 -5.19 7.22 18.39
CA ILE A 175 -3.72 7.24 18.49
C ILE A 175 -3.22 8.68 18.51
N ILE A 176 -3.86 9.55 17.72
CA ILE A 176 -3.53 10.97 17.64
C ILE A 176 -4.41 11.71 18.67
N PRO A 177 -3.83 12.59 19.50
CA PRO A 177 -4.60 13.43 20.41
C PRO A 177 -5.66 14.26 19.68
N LYS A 178 -6.81 14.50 20.34
CA LYS A 178 -7.92 15.21 19.71
C LYS A 178 -7.52 16.65 19.32
N GLU A 179 -6.73 17.29 20.15
CA GLU A 179 -6.21 18.64 19.92
C GLU A 179 -5.39 18.72 18.63
N GLU A 180 -4.57 17.70 18.35
CA GLU A 180 -3.78 17.61 17.12
C GLU A 180 -4.65 17.40 15.87
N LEU A 181 -5.73 16.61 16.00
CA LEU A 181 -6.68 16.42 14.91
C LEU A 181 -7.45 17.70 14.60
N GLU A 182 -7.87 18.46 15.62
CA GLU A 182 -8.51 19.75 15.44
C GLU A 182 -7.55 20.78 14.81
N ALA A 183 -6.29 20.81 15.26
CA ALA A 183 -5.28 21.67 14.66
C ALA A 183 -5.01 21.31 13.18
N ALA A 184 -4.96 20.01 12.86
CA ALA A 184 -4.81 19.56 11.47
C ALA A 184 -6.00 19.98 10.59
N LYS A 185 -7.24 19.88 11.09
CA LYS A 185 -8.44 20.33 10.38
C LYS A 185 -8.41 21.83 10.02
N LEU A 186 -7.84 22.64 10.91
CA LEU A 186 -7.71 24.08 10.67
C LEU A 186 -6.59 24.42 9.68
N ALA A 187 -5.54 23.58 9.61
CA ALA A 187 -4.35 23.82 8.79
C ALA A 187 -4.43 23.22 7.39
N MET A 188 -5.33 22.28 7.13
CA MET A 188 -5.46 21.53 5.87
C MET A 188 -6.78 21.84 5.17
N SER A 189 -6.84 21.60 3.86
CA SER A 189 -8.15 21.55 3.20
C SER A 189 -8.99 20.38 3.73
N PRO A 190 -10.33 20.50 3.71
CA PRO A 190 -11.22 19.41 4.13
C PRO A 190 -10.92 18.09 3.42
N GLU A 191 -10.67 18.14 2.12
CA GLU A 191 -10.36 16.97 1.29
C GLU A 191 -9.05 16.30 1.73
N SER A 192 -8.02 17.10 1.98
CA SER A 192 -6.73 16.60 2.47
C SER A 192 -6.87 15.95 3.86
N TYR A 193 -7.66 16.55 4.74
CA TYR A 193 -7.93 15.98 6.06
C TYR A 193 -8.68 14.64 5.96
N GLU A 194 -9.75 14.60 5.17
CA GLU A 194 -10.52 13.37 4.95
C GLU A 194 -9.65 12.26 4.35
N GLN A 195 -8.78 12.59 3.40
CA GLN A 195 -7.85 11.62 2.81
C GLN A 195 -6.83 11.10 3.83
N GLU A 196 -6.10 11.99 4.49
CA GLU A 196 -4.94 11.63 5.32
C GLU A 196 -5.32 11.08 6.70
N PHE A 197 -6.42 11.56 7.29
CA PHE A 197 -6.83 11.18 8.64
C PHE A 197 -8.08 10.31 8.68
N GLU A 198 -9.05 10.53 7.81
CA GLU A 198 -10.29 9.73 7.78
C GLU A 198 -10.27 8.64 6.70
N CYS A 199 -9.15 8.49 6.00
CA CYS A 199 -8.92 7.44 5.00
C CYS A 199 -9.96 7.43 3.89
N SER A 200 -10.40 8.60 3.44
CA SER A 200 -11.33 8.72 2.33
C SER A 200 -10.64 8.53 0.98
N PHE A 201 -11.16 7.65 0.15
CA PHE A 201 -10.78 7.52 -1.26
C PHE A 201 -11.56 8.47 -2.17
N GLN A 202 -12.61 9.10 -1.64
CA GLN A 202 -13.47 10.03 -2.38
C GLN A 202 -12.93 11.46 -2.33
N ALA A 203 -12.03 11.75 -1.38
CA ALA A 203 -11.41 13.06 -1.34
C ALA A 203 -10.72 13.34 -2.68
N GLY A 204 -11.18 14.35 -3.38
CA GLY A 204 -10.63 14.74 -4.68
C GLY A 204 -9.10 14.91 -4.59
N ILE A 205 -8.37 14.56 -5.63
CA ILE A 205 -6.92 14.75 -5.68
C ILE A 205 -6.67 16.23 -5.41
N SER A 206 -5.92 16.54 -4.36
CA SER A 206 -5.57 17.92 -4.01
C SER A 206 -4.98 18.62 -5.24
N GLY A 207 -5.63 19.69 -5.69
CA GLY A 207 -5.32 20.38 -6.94
C GLY A 207 -6.17 19.99 -8.14
N SER A 208 -7.12 19.07 -8.01
CA SER A 208 -8.11 18.80 -9.05
C SER A 208 -9.06 19.99 -9.21
N TYR A 209 -9.09 20.59 -10.40
CA TYR A 209 -10.00 21.71 -10.71
C TYR A 209 -11.47 21.31 -10.70
N PHE A 210 -11.78 20.06 -11.04
CA PHE A 210 -13.14 19.59 -11.27
C PHE A 210 -13.58 18.45 -10.33
N GLY A 211 -12.72 18.04 -9.37
CA GLY A 211 -12.98 16.89 -8.52
C GLY A 211 -14.32 16.96 -7.78
N SER A 212 -14.60 18.08 -7.11
CA SER A 212 -15.84 18.30 -6.37
C SER A 212 -17.08 18.36 -7.30
N ILE A 213 -16.91 18.94 -8.50
CA ILE A 213 -18.00 19.04 -9.49
C ILE A 213 -18.35 17.64 -10.03
N ILE A 214 -17.33 16.80 -10.30
CA ILE A 214 -17.56 15.43 -10.77
C ILE A 214 -18.25 14.59 -9.67
N GLU A 215 -17.84 14.73 -8.42
CA GLU A 215 -18.50 14.07 -7.28
C GLU A 215 -19.97 14.49 -7.14
N GLU A 216 -20.29 15.78 -7.31
CA GLU A 216 -21.66 16.28 -7.31
C GLU A 216 -22.46 15.68 -8.45
N LEU A 217 -21.90 15.62 -9.68
CA LEU A 217 -22.53 15.01 -10.84
C LEU A 217 -22.80 13.51 -10.66
N GLU A 218 -21.86 12.77 -10.03
CA GLU A 218 -22.05 11.35 -9.70
C GLU A 218 -23.16 11.16 -8.64
N GLN A 219 -23.20 12.00 -7.60
CA GLN A 219 -24.21 11.93 -6.55
C GLN A 219 -25.63 12.26 -7.08
N GLU A 220 -25.70 13.16 -8.04
CA GLU A 220 -26.94 13.54 -8.73
C GLU A 220 -27.33 12.55 -9.84
N ASN A 221 -26.59 11.45 -10.05
CA ASN A 221 -26.76 10.51 -11.16
C ASN A 221 -26.75 11.18 -12.56
N ARG A 222 -26.00 12.27 -12.72
CA ARG A 222 -25.83 12.97 -13.99
C ARG A 222 -24.71 12.36 -14.84
N ILE A 223 -23.87 11.50 -14.26
CA ILE A 223 -22.90 10.66 -14.96
C ILE A 223 -23.48 9.25 -14.93
N GLN A 224 -23.91 8.75 -16.10
CA GLN A 224 -24.51 7.42 -16.23
C GLN A 224 -24.26 6.88 -17.63
N ASP A 225 -24.31 5.55 -17.76
CA ASP A 225 -24.33 4.91 -19.06
C ASP A 225 -25.69 5.19 -19.75
N PHE A 226 -25.66 5.54 -21.02
CA PHE A 226 -26.85 5.73 -21.83
C PHE A 226 -26.71 5.03 -23.19
N GLU A 227 -27.83 4.62 -23.77
CA GLU A 227 -27.84 4.00 -25.08
C GLU A 227 -27.40 5.01 -26.15
N ILE A 228 -26.46 4.60 -26.99
CA ILE A 228 -25.99 5.41 -28.11
C ILE A 228 -27.03 5.30 -29.24
N ASP A 229 -27.54 6.43 -29.72
CA ASP A 229 -28.38 6.46 -30.92
C ASP A 229 -27.47 6.35 -32.17
N GLU A 230 -27.48 5.18 -32.81
CA GLU A 230 -26.66 4.90 -33.99
C GLU A 230 -27.01 5.76 -35.20
N ASN A 231 -28.15 6.49 -35.17
CA ASN A 231 -28.58 7.37 -36.25
C ASN A 231 -28.01 8.79 -36.16
N LEU A 232 -27.35 9.11 -35.04
CA LEU A 232 -26.72 10.42 -34.86
C LEU A 232 -25.29 10.39 -35.42
N PRO A 233 -24.80 11.51 -35.99
CA PRO A 233 -23.41 11.62 -36.43
C PRO A 233 -22.51 11.60 -35.20
N VAL A 234 -21.36 10.85 -35.32
CA VAL A 234 -20.33 10.80 -34.29
C VAL A 234 -19.33 11.93 -34.54
N GLU A 235 -19.16 12.79 -33.56
CA GLU A 235 -18.07 13.78 -33.54
C GLU A 235 -17.03 13.34 -32.55
N THR A 236 -15.77 13.45 -32.90
CA THR A 236 -14.65 13.10 -32.01
C THR A 236 -13.73 14.32 -31.79
N TRP A 237 -13.34 14.53 -30.54
CA TRP A 237 -12.47 15.62 -30.13
C TRP A 237 -11.15 15.00 -29.64
N TRP A 238 -10.03 15.48 -30.16
CA TRP A 238 -8.71 14.92 -29.91
C TRP A 238 -7.85 15.92 -29.18
N ASP A 239 -7.38 15.55 -27.99
CA ASP A 239 -6.31 16.22 -27.29
C ASP A 239 -5.02 15.40 -27.44
N LEU A 240 -4.07 15.93 -28.23
CA LEU A 240 -2.83 15.22 -28.56
C LEU A 240 -1.76 15.55 -27.53
N GLY A 241 -1.55 14.68 -26.56
CA GLY A 241 -0.47 14.78 -25.60
C GLY A 241 0.90 14.57 -26.24
N MET A 242 1.89 15.40 -25.87
CA MET A 242 3.31 15.23 -26.28
C MET A 242 4.13 14.45 -25.26
N ASN A 243 3.83 14.60 -23.96
CA ASN A 243 4.50 13.91 -22.85
C ASN A 243 3.51 13.27 -21.88
N ASP A 244 2.25 13.30 -22.21
CA ASP A 244 1.10 12.77 -21.46
C ASP A 244 0.22 11.93 -22.39
N SER A 245 -0.89 11.40 -21.88
CA SER A 245 -1.79 10.57 -22.67
C SER A 245 -2.57 11.39 -23.69
N THR A 246 -2.69 10.88 -24.93
CA THR A 246 -3.66 11.40 -25.89
C THR A 246 -5.07 11.04 -25.44
N VAL A 247 -5.97 12.01 -25.40
CA VAL A 247 -7.38 11.84 -25.04
C VAL A 247 -8.24 12.00 -26.28
N ILE A 248 -9.20 11.08 -26.46
CA ILE A 248 -10.23 11.16 -27.49
C ILE A 248 -11.59 11.21 -26.79
N ILE A 249 -12.37 12.22 -27.10
CA ILE A 249 -13.70 12.45 -26.55
C ILE A 249 -14.73 12.36 -27.66
#